data_581344cfebc10903003387cde927ff2b
#
_entry.id   581344cfebc10903003387cde927ff2b
#
_cell.length_a   1.000
_cell.length_b   1.000
_cell.length_c   1.000
_cell.angle_alpha   90.00
_cell.angle_beta   90.00
_cell.angle_gamma   90.00
#
_symmetry.space_group_name_H-M   'P 1'
#
loop_
_entity.id
_entity.type
_entity.pdbx_description
1 polymer ?
#
loop_
_entity_poly.entity_id
_entity_poly.type
_entity_poly.pdbx_seq_one_letter_code
_entity_poly.pdbx_strand_id
1 'polypeptide(L)'
;MNYTNLVTNIQNFLEDDGTELSVSIPEIITQAENMIFARLPNLPCYRRQITGNFVIGTKEYDVSGARMIRQIAVTKADSDVIYLKHRIDSYLRDYVPNASTTGQPFMYATKKATTSGIKVLIGPSPSATLAYEIDFIGLETGLSTTNANNWI
;
A
#
# COMPACT_ATOMS: atom_id res chain seq x y z
N MET A 1 8.26 9.37 21.31
CA MET A 1 8.20 8.28 22.34
C MET A 1 8.57 7.00 21.63
N ASN A 2 9.47 6.19 22.19
CA ASN A 2 9.82 4.90 21.56
C ASN A 2 9.00 3.75 22.20
N TYR A 3 9.05 2.57 21.58
CA TYR A 3 8.31 1.38 22.03
C TYR A 3 8.57 1.05 23.50
N THR A 4 9.84 1.02 23.93
CA THR A 4 10.22 0.68 25.32
C THR A 4 9.60 1.66 26.33
N ASN A 5 9.67 2.96 26.03
CA ASN A 5 9.08 3.98 26.90
C ASN A 5 7.56 3.86 26.94
N LEU A 6 6.91 3.50 25.82
CA LEU A 6 5.47 3.27 25.79
C LEU A 6 5.07 2.09 26.68
N VAL A 7 5.78 0.97 26.58
CA VAL A 7 5.54 -0.21 27.41
C VAL A 7 5.69 0.13 28.90
N THR A 8 6.80 0.79 29.26
CA THR A 8 7.04 1.21 30.65
C THR A 8 5.94 2.15 31.16
N ASN A 9 5.52 3.10 30.34
CA ASN A 9 4.44 4.03 30.74
C ASN A 9 3.11 3.32 30.93
N ILE A 10 2.78 2.32 30.10
CA ILE A 10 1.56 1.51 30.26
C ILE A 10 1.62 0.73 31.57
N GLN A 11 2.74 0.08 31.88
CA GLN A 11 2.93 -0.66 33.12
C GLN A 11 2.80 0.24 34.35
N ASN A 12 3.47 1.40 34.32
CA ASN A 12 3.41 2.38 35.41
C ASN A 12 1.99 2.94 35.61
N PHE A 13 1.25 3.18 34.52
CA PHE A 13 -0.11 3.68 34.59
C PHE A 13 -1.09 2.66 35.18
N LEU A 14 -0.87 1.40 34.88
CA LEU A 14 -1.70 0.30 35.40
C LEU A 14 -1.23 -0.18 36.78
N GLU A 15 -0.11 0.32 37.30
CA GLU A 15 0.52 -0.14 38.54
C GLU A 15 0.72 -1.67 38.56
N ASP A 16 0.97 -2.27 37.38
CA ASP A 16 1.12 -3.70 37.18
C ASP A 16 2.40 -3.98 36.39
N ASP A 17 3.36 -4.63 37.05
CA ASP A 17 4.62 -5.11 36.46
C ASP A 17 4.61 -6.63 36.22
N GLY A 18 3.44 -7.25 36.30
CA GLY A 18 3.26 -8.68 36.11
C GLY A 18 3.62 -9.18 34.72
N THR A 19 4.06 -10.42 34.67
CA THR A 19 4.46 -11.08 33.39
C THR A 19 3.30 -11.25 32.43
N GLU A 20 2.07 -11.44 32.94
CA GLU A 20 0.86 -11.59 32.11
C GLU A 20 0.55 -10.32 31.33
N LEU A 21 0.64 -9.15 31.99
CA LEU A 21 0.47 -7.87 31.33
C LEU A 21 1.56 -7.63 30.28
N SER A 22 2.83 -7.88 30.63
CA SER A 22 3.96 -7.64 29.73
C SER A 22 3.88 -8.46 28.44
N VAL A 23 3.33 -9.66 28.48
CA VAL A 23 3.07 -10.51 27.30
C VAL A 23 1.93 -9.95 26.42
N SER A 24 0.92 -9.32 27.02
CA SER A 24 -0.27 -8.82 26.34
C SER A 24 -0.06 -7.42 25.72
N ILE A 25 0.85 -6.60 26.23
CA ILE A 25 1.09 -5.21 25.77
C ILE A 25 1.37 -5.13 24.26
N PRO A 26 2.20 -5.98 23.62
CA PRO A 26 2.46 -5.90 22.19
C PRO A 26 1.19 -6.06 21.36
N GLU A 27 0.29 -6.95 21.77
CA GLU A 27 -0.98 -7.15 21.08
C GLU A 27 -1.91 -5.95 21.25
N ILE A 28 -1.98 -5.39 22.46
CA ILE A 28 -2.78 -4.18 22.74
C ILE A 28 -2.30 -3.01 21.88
N ILE A 29 -0.99 -2.80 21.77
CA ILE A 29 -0.41 -1.75 20.91
C ILE A 29 -0.81 -1.99 19.45
N THR A 30 -0.66 -3.21 18.95
CA THR A 30 -1.05 -3.56 17.57
C THR A 30 -2.54 -3.32 17.32
N GLN A 31 -3.40 -3.66 18.25
CA GLN A 31 -4.84 -3.40 18.14
C GLN A 31 -5.13 -1.89 18.13
N ALA A 32 -4.48 -1.11 18.98
CA ALA A 32 -4.63 0.34 19.02
C ALA A 32 -4.19 0.99 17.69
N GLU A 33 -3.06 0.59 17.13
CA GLU A 33 -2.59 1.08 15.83
C GLU A 33 -3.58 0.72 14.71
N ASN A 34 -4.11 -0.50 14.69
CA ASN A 34 -5.12 -0.91 13.73
C ASN A 34 -6.43 -0.10 13.87
N MET A 35 -6.83 0.24 15.09
CA MET A 35 -8.00 1.10 15.33
C MET A 35 -7.78 2.52 14.84
N ILE A 36 -6.58 3.10 15.07
CA ILE A 36 -6.21 4.42 14.55
C ILE A 36 -6.26 4.41 13.02
N PHE A 37 -5.66 3.41 12.39
CA PHE A 37 -5.68 3.27 10.93
C PHE A 37 -7.10 3.13 10.38
N ALA A 38 -7.95 2.34 11.03
CA ALA A 38 -9.33 2.13 10.59
C ALA A 38 -10.16 3.42 10.67
N ARG A 39 -9.90 4.27 11.68
CA ARG A 39 -10.63 5.53 11.88
C ARG A 39 -10.08 6.69 11.06
N LEU A 40 -8.77 6.70 10.81
CA LEU A 40 -8.04 7.79 10.17
C LEU A 40 -7.19 7.30 8.98
N PRO A 41 -7.79 6.64 7.97
CA PRO A 41 -7.02 5.99 6.89
C PRO A 41 -6.29 6.98 5.96
N ASN A 42 -6.64 8.26 6.02
CA ASN A 42 -6.08 9.30 5.13
C ASN A 42 -4.99 10.16 5.76
N LEU A 43 -4.45 9.78 6.92
CA LEU A 43 -3.35 10.53 7.52
C LEU A 43 -2.15 10.60 6.56
N PRO A 44 -1.44 11.73 6.53
CA PRO A 44 -0.27 11.91 5.66
C PRO A 44 0.81 10.85 5.85
N CYS A 45 1.00 10.37 7.07
CA CYS A 45 1.97 9.31 7.41
C CYS A 45 1.71 7.98 6.71
N TYR A 46 0.49 7.71 6.27
CA TYR A 46 0.15 6.51 5.51
C TYR A 46 0.33 6.66 3.99
N ARG A 47 0.56 7.89 3.52
CA ARG A 47 0.74 8.14 2.08
C ARG A 47 2.14 7.74 1.67
N ARG A 48 2.21 6.89 0.67
CA ARG A 48 3.44 6.39 0.09
C ARG A 48 3.41 6.50 -1.41
N GLN A 49 4.60 6.55 -1.98
CA GLN A 49 4.80 6.60 -3.40
C GLN A 49 5.87 5.58 -3.78
N ILE A 50 5.64 4.88 -4.86
CA ILE A 50 6.66 4.07 -5.53
C ILE A 50 6.77 4.49 -6.98
N THR A 51 7.97 4.40 -7.51
CA THR A 51 8.30 4.63 -8.91
C THR A 51 8.89 3.36 -9.51
N GLY A 52 8.75 3.20 -10.81
CA GLY A 52 9.31 2.07 -11.53
C GLY A 52 8.96 2.14 -13.02
N ASN A 53 9.11 1.00 -13.70
CA ASN A 53 8.80 0.90 -15.12
C ASN A 53 7.79 -0.20 -15.38
N PHE A 54 6.76 0.13 -16.12
CA PHE A 54 5.90 -0.87 -16.75
C PHE A 54 6.66 -1.54 -17.89
N VAL A 55 6.66 -2.86 -17.89
CA VAL A 55 7.37 -3.68 -18.88
C VAL A 55 6.41 -4.03 -20.02
N ILE A 56 6.93 -4.04 -21.24
CA ILE A 56 6.19 -4.40 -22.45
C ILE A 56 5.45 -5.72 -22.26
N GLY A 57 4.16 -5.74 -22.58
CA GLY A 57 3.31 -6.93 -22.50
C GLY A 57 2.93 -7.38 -21.10
N THR A 58 3.49 -6.78 -20.04
CA THR A 58 3.16 -7.13 -18.66
C THR A 58 1.94 -6.35 -18.21
N LYS A 59 0.94 -7.07 -17.70
CA LYS A 59 -0.35 -6.49 -17.28
C LYS A 59 -0.48 -6.33 -15.78
N GLU A 60 0.21 -7.14 -14.98
CA GLU A 60 0.03 -7.24 -13.54
C GLU A 60 1.29 -6.78 -12.78
N TYR A 61 1.08 -5.95 -11.76
CA TYR A 61 2.15 -5.42 -10.91
C TYR A 61 1.73 -5.49 -9.46
N ASP A 62 2.60 -6.01 -8.59
CA ASP A 62 2.35 -6.08 -7.15
C ASP A 62 2.89 -4.81 -6.46
N VAL A 63 2.01 -4.17 -5.68
CA VAL A 63 2.36 -3.03 -4.82
C VAL A 63 2.33 -3.52 -3.37
N SER A 64 3.51 -3.93 -2.90
CA SER A 64 3.66 -4.48 -1.55
C SER A 64 3.30 -3.45 -0.49
N GLY A 65 2.64 -3.91 0.58
CA GLY A 65 2.22 -3.06 1.71
C GLY A 65 1.08 -2.10 1.41
N ALA A 66 0.64 -2.00 0.15
CA ALA A 66 -0.48 -1.12 -0.21
C ALA A 66 -1.81 -1.67 0.34
N ARG A 67 -2.63 -0.78 0.89
CA ARG A 67 -4.02 -1.03 1.29
C ARG A 67 -5.02 -0.42 0.31
N MET A 68 -4.65 0.69 -0.30
CA MET A 68 -5.48 1.38 -1.29
C MET A 68 -4.59 2.15 -2.26
N ILE A 69 -4.80 1.94 -3.55
CA ILE A 69 -4.16 2.76 -4.59
C ILE A 69 -4.97 4.05 -4.73
N ARG A 70 -4.29 5.17 -4.67
CA ARG A 70 -4.90 6.50 -4.83
C ARG A 70 -4.84 6.97 -6.27
N GLN A 71 -3.66 6.80 -6.87
CA GLN A 71 -3.38 7.34 -8.19
C GLN A 71 -2.25 6.55 -8.84
N ILE A 72 -2.31 6.43 -10.15
CA ILE A 72 -1.21 5.91 -10.96
C ILE A 72 -0.97 6.91 -12.07
N ALA A 73 0.23 7.46 -12.11
CA ALA A 73 0.73 8.31 -13.19
C ALA A 73 1.68 7.50 -14.08
N VAL A 74 1.63 7.75 -15.36
CA VAL A 74 2.49 7.12 -16.36
C VAL A 74 3.10 8.21 -17.23
N THR A 75 4.42 8.21 -17.35
CA THR A 75 5.14 9.11 -18.23
C THR A 75 5.26 8.47 -19.61
N LYS A 76 4.73 9.14 -20.61
CA LYS A 76 4.83 8.73 -22.01
C LYS A 76 6.22 9.02 -22.59
N ALA A 77 6.48 8.52 -23.80
CA ALA A 77 7.74 8.75 -24.50
C ALA A 77 7.99 10.24 -24.85
N ASP A 78 6.94 11.02 -24.99
CA ASP A 78 6.97 12.47 -25.23
C ASP A 78 7.13 13.30 -23.93
N SER A 79 7.35 12.63 -22.80
CA SER A 79 7.42 13.20 -21.45
C SER A 79 6.10 13.72 -20.88
N ASP A 80 5.00 13.57 -21.59
CA ASP A 80 3.68 13.86 -21.03
C ASP A 80 3.32 12.84 -19.94
N VAL A 81 2.68 13.33 -18.89
CA VAL A 81 2.18 12.51 -17.80
C VAL A 81 0.69 12.28 -17.95
N ILE A 82 0.27 11.03 -17.95
CA ILE A 82 -1.13 10.65 -17.93
C ILE A 82 -1.49 9.93 -16.65
N TYR A 83 -2.69 10.18 -16.14
CA TYR A 83 -3.24 9.51 -14.97
C TYR A 83 -4.17 8.39 -15.40
N LEU A 84 -3.89 7.17 -14.94
CA LEU A 84 -4.72 6.01 -15.27
C LEU A 84 -6.07 6.11 -14.53
N LYS A 85 -7.16 5.77 -15.23
CA LYS A 85 -8.50 5.75 -14.65
C LYS A 85 -8.75 4.44 -13.91
N HIS A 86 -9.14 4.50 -12.65
CA HIS A 86 -9.56 3.31 -11.92
C HIS A 86 -10.85 2.72 -12.49
N ARG A 87 -10.87 1.40 -12.70
CA ARG A 87 -12.02 0.62 -13.15
C ARG A 87 -12.10 -0.69 -12.37
N ILE A 88 -13.26 -1.31 -12.36
CA ILE A 88 -13.41 -2.67 -11.82
C ILE A 88 -12.76 -3.69 -12.77
N ASP A 89 -12.31 -4.80 -12.23
CA ASP A 89 -11.57 -5.84 -12.99
C ASP A 89 -12.40 -6.39 -14.16
N SER A 90 -13.70 -6.63 -13.97
CA SER A 90 -14.59 -7.09 -15.03
C SER A 90 -14.62 -6.13 -16.22
N TYR A 91 -14.77 -4.83 -15.97
CA TYR A 91 -14.74 -3.83 -17.02
C TYR A 91 -13.44 -3.84 -17.83
N LEU A 92 -12.29 -3.97 -17.12
CA LEU A 92 -10.99 -4.01 -17.77
C LEU A 92 -10.83 -5.27 -18.64
N ARG A 93 -11.38 -6.41 -18.21
CA ARG A 93 -11.38 -7.66 -18.99
C ARG A 93 -12.30 -7.57 -20.21
N ASP A 94 -13.47 -6.97 -20.06
CA ASP A 94 -14.42 -6.78 -21.15
C ASP A 94 -13.86 -5.83 -22.22
N TYR A 95 -13.17 -4.77 -21.78
CA TYR A 95 -12.59 -3.78 -22.69
C TYR A 95 -11.32 -4.28 -23.39
N VAL A 96 -10.48 -5.06 -22.71
CA VAL A 96 -9.25 -5.68 -23.24
C VAL A 96 -9.33 -7.19 -23.05
N PRO A 97 -10.19 -7.88 -23.79
CA PRO A 97 -10.43 -9.32 -23.62
C PRO A 97 -9.21 -10.15 -24.01
N ASN A 98 -8.43 -9.70 -25.00
CA ASN A 98 -7.21 -10.37 -25.40
C ASN A 98 -6.02 -9.87 -24.54
N ALA A 99 -5.44 -10.78 -23.75
CA ALA A 99 -4.30 -10.48 -22.90
C ALA A 99 -3.03 -10.03 -23.66
N SER A 100 -2.90 -10.41 -24.92
CA SER A 100 -1.78 -10.01 -25.79
C SER A 100 -1.98 -8.66 -26.47
N THR A 101 -3.12 -8.00 -26.29
CA THR A 101 -3.32 -6.63 -26.79
C THR A 101 -2.43 -5.66 -26.03
N THR A 102 -1.49 -5.06 -26.75
CA THR A 102 -0.60 -4.03 -26.21
C THR A 102 -0.98 -2.65 -26.71
N GLY A 103 -0.69 -1.62 -25.94
CA GLY A 103 -0.97 -0.23 -26.30
C GLY A 103 -0.52 0.73 -25.20
N GLN A 104 -0.96 1.98 -25.30
CA GLN A 104 -0.77 2.95 -24.23
C GLN A 104 -1.76 2.65 -23.09
N PRO A 105 -1.29 2.31 -21.88
CA PRO A 105 -2.19 2.12 -20.74
C PRO A 105 -2.94 3.42 -20.39
N PHE A 106 -4.24 3.32 -20.11
CA PHE A 106 -5.06 4.47 -19.69
C PHE A 106 -6.04 4.14 -18.58
N MET A 107 -6.13 2.86 -18.20
CA MET A 107 -6.94 2.43 -17.07
C MET A 107 -6.21 1.39 -16.22
N TYR A 108 -6.66 1.24 -14.98
CA TYR A 108 -6.20 0.18 -14.09
C TYR A 108 -7.35 -0.38 -13.26
N ALA A 109 -7.18 -1.61 -12.81
CA ALA A 109 -8.01 -2.26 -11.81
C ALA A 109 -7.12 -2.76 -10.67
N THR A 110 -7.74 -3.07 -9.53
CA THR A 110 -7.03 -3.57 -8.37
C THR A 110 -7.58 -4.92 -7.94
N LYS A 111 -6.69 -5.81 -7.50
CA LYS A 111 -7.00 -7.09 -6.88
C LYS A 111 -6.18 -7.27 -5.62
N LYS A 112 -6.55 -8.25 -4.80
CA LYS A 112 -5.70 -8.70 -3.70
C LYS A 112 -4.40 -9.31 -4.28
N ALA A 113 -3.25 -8.88 -3.77
CA ALA A 113 -1.98 -9.52 -4.08
C ALA A 113 -1.88 -10.93 -3.47
N THR A 114 -1.00 -11.76 -4.00
CA THR A 114 -0.84 -13.15 -3.54
C THR A 114 -0.23 -13.22 -2.14
N THR A 115 0.67 -12.30 -1.83
CA THR A 115 1.41 -12.27 -0.55
C THR A 115 0.91 -11.17 0.37
N SER A 116 1.23 -9.92 0.06
CA SER A 116 0.76 -8.75 0.82
C SER A 116 0.60 -7.55 -0.10
N GLY A 117 -0.39 -6.71 0.19
CA GLY A 117 -0.65 -5.50 -0.58
C GLY A 117 -1.71 -5.66 -1.66
N ILE A 118 -1.56 -4.90 -2.72
CA ILE A 118 -2.51 -4.82 -3.84
C ILE A 118 -1.80 -5.18 -5.14
N LYS A 119 -2.46 -6.00 -5.94
CA LYS A 119 -2.09 -6.24 -7.33
C LYS A 119 -2.82 -5.23 -8.22
N VAL A 120 -2.06 -4.49 -8.99
CA VAL A 120 -2.56 -3.55 -10.00
C VAL A 120 -2.56 -4.25 -11.36
N LEU A 121 -3.70 -4.21 -12.04
CA LEU A 121 -3.86 -4.62 -13.42
C LEU A 121 -3.98 -3.39 -14.27
N ILE A 122 -3.17 -3.27 -15.30
CA ILE A 122 -3.23 -2.13 -16.24
C ILE A 122 -3.84 -2.56 -17.58
N GLY A 123 -4.50 -1.64 -18.23
CA GLY A 123 -5.14 -1.90 -19.52
C GLY A 123 -5.06 -0.73 -20.49
N PRO A 124 -4.70 -1.02 -21.75
CA PRO A 124 -4.06 -2.23 -22.27
C PRO A 124 -2.66 -2.48 -21.71
N SER A 125 -2.08 -3.68 -21.95
CA SER A 125 -0.70 -3.95 -21.60
C SER A 125 0.24 -3.00 -22.33
N PRO A 126 1.34 -2.53 -21.73
CA PRO A 126 2.22 -1.56 -22.36
C PRO A 126 2.82 -2.07 -23.66
N SER A 127 2.83 -1.22 -24.69
CA SER A 127 3.53 -1.49 -25.96
C SER A 127 5.00 -1.02 -25.94
N ALA A 128 5.39 -0.24 -24.94
CA ALA A 128 6.74 0.23 -24.67
C ALA A 128 7.00 0.22 -23.17
N THR A 129 8.28 0.28 -22.77
CA THR A 129 8.64 0.51 -21.38
C THR A 129 8.26 1.93 -21.00
N LEU A 130 7.44 2.10 -19.95
CA LEU A 130 6.89 3.38 -19.52
C LEU A 130 7.18 3.58 -18.04
N ALA A 131 7.77 4.72 -17.68
CA ALA A 131 7.94 5.07 -16.27
C ALA A 131 6.58 5.28 -15.61
N TYR A 132 6.44 4.78 -14.38
CA TYR A 132 5.24 5.00 -13.58
C TYR A 132 5.55 5.56 -12.19
N GLU A 133 4.56 6.19 -11.63
CA GLU A 133 4.49 6.62 -10.26
C GLU A 133 3.15 6.17 -9.67
N ILE A 134 3.19 5.41 -8.59
CA ILE A 134 2.00 4.91 -7.90
C ILE A 134 1.93 5.52 -6.51
N ASP A 135 0.89 6.32 -6.26
CA ASP A 135 0.54 6.82 -4.95
C ASP A 135 -0.45 5.87 -4.28
N PHE A 136 -0.16 5.47 -3.06
CA PHE A 136 -0.99 4.55 -2.32
C PHE A 136 -1.04 4.85 -0.83
N ILE A 137 -2.01 4.28 -0.16
CA ILE A 137 -2.07 4.21 1.30
C ILE A 137 -1.53 2.85 1.73
N GLY A 138 -0.48 2.88 2.53
CA GLY A 138 0.14 1.69 3.11
C GLY A 138 0.07 1.72 4.63
N LEU A 139 0.15 0.54 5.24
CA LEU A 139 0.40 0.45 6.68
C LEU A 139 1.88 0.66 6.95
N GLU A 140 2.15 1.43 7.99
CA GLU A 140 3.47 1.46 8.61
C GLU A 140 3.76 0.13 9.30
N THR A 141 5.04 -0.16 9.46
CA THR A 141 5.47 -1.24 10.36
C THR A 141 5.11 -0.83 11.78
N GLY A 142 4.26 -1.60 12.44
CA GLY A 142 3.81 -1.32 13.80
C GLY A 142 4.96 -1.22 14.80
N LEU A 143 4.71 -0.51 15.90
CA LEU A 143 5.66 -0.40 17.00
C LEU A 143 5.99 -1.78 17.58
N SER A 144 7.27 -2.06 17.73
CA SER A 144 7.79 -3.31 18.26
C SER A 144 9.20 -3.12 18.81
N THR A 145 9.78 -4.17 19.37
CA THR A 145 11.20 -4.15 19.79
C THR A 145 12.15 -3.92 18.62
N THR A 146 11.81 -4.34 17.42
CA THR A 146 12.62 -4.16 16.19
C THR A 146 12.30 -2.87 15.45
N ASN A 147 11.12 -2.29 15.67
CA ASN A 147 10.69 -1.00 15.14
C ASN A 147 10.28 -0.10 16.31
N ALA A 148 11.26 0.48 16.97
CA ALA A 148 11.05 1.21 18.21
C ALA A 148 10.52 2.64 18.04
N ASN A 149 10.53 3.18 16.82
CA ASN A 149 10.15 4.56 16.55
C ASN A 149 8.67 4.68 16.16
N ASN A 150 8.05 5.71 16.70
CA ASN A 150 6.67 6.04 16.37
C ASN A 150 6.57 6.58 14.94
N TRP A 151 5.50 6.24 14.25
CA TRP A 151 5.14 6.72 12.91
C TRP A 151 4.13 7.90 12.94
N ILE A 152 3.62 8.24 14.13
CA ILE A 152 2.71 9.37 14.39
C ILE A 152 3.52 10.59 14.84
#